data_38008840ba2309d34b35b8fd3862eab5
#
_entry.id   38008840ba2309d34b35b8fd3862eab5
#
_cell.length_a   1.000
_cell.length_b   1.000
_cell.length_c   1.000
_cell.angle_alpha   90.00
_cell.angle_beta   90.00
_cell.angle_gamma   90.00
#
_symmetry.space_group_name_H-M   'P 1'
#
loop_
_entity.id
_entity.type
_entity.pdbx_description
1 polymer ?
#
loop_
_entity_poly.entity_id
_entity_poly.type
_entity_poly.pdbx_seq_one_letter_code
_entity_poly.pdbx_strand_id
1 'polypeptide(L)'
;MLGTFQHSSLRIEVNAKEADIRDSLLRPSQLQKWLWPQQFNQGLPEQLQPGLTFTSSLGPVTIQHYVDVSQPNCLRLLLSQGIDGFHEWYWGEGWVQSRLEGISILPLNLGQTISLIQLREFLVKKNIPQT
;
A
#
# COMPACT_ATOMS: atom_id res chain seq x y z
N MET A 1 -0.11 -20.11 10.02
CA MET A 1 -1.08 -19.33 9.26
C MET A 1 -1.96 -20.24 8.41
N LEU A 2 -3.26 -20.11 8.52
CA LEU A 2 -4.21 -20.85 7.70
C LEU A 2 -4.56 -20.03 6.47
N GLY A 3 -4.52 -20.64 5.29
CA GLY A 3 -4.86 -19.96 4.05
C GLY A 3 -4.18 -20.60 2.85
N THR A 4 -4.36 -19.95 1.71
CA THR A 4 -3.78 -20.38 0.44
C THR A 4 -2.58 -19.50 0.11
N PHE A 5 -1.52 -20.10 -0.41
CA PHE A 5 -0.41 -19.32 -0.96
C PHE A 5 -0.88 -18.63 -2.24
N GLN A 6 -0.66 -17.31 -2.28
CA GLN A 6 -1.06 -16.47 -3.39
C GLN A 6 0.08 -15.58 -3.81
N HIS A 7 0.12 -15.25 -5.09
CA HIS A 7 1.05 -14.25 -5.56
C HIS A 7 0.40 -13.45 -6.68
N SER A 8 0.57 -12.13 -6.65
CA SER A 8 -0.08 -11.24 -7.59
C SER A 8 0.81 -10.03 -7.85
N SER A 9 1.02 -9.73 -9.12
CA SER A 9 1.78 -8.55 -9.55
C SER A 9 0.90 -7.75 -10.50
N LEU A 10 0.67 -6.48 -10.17
CA LEU A 10 -0.16 -5.58 -10.97
C LEU A 10 0.59 -4.27 -11.18
N ARG A 11 0.34 -3.65 -12.31
CA ARG A 11 0.89 -2.35 -12.64
C ARG A 11 -0.20 -1.47 -13.24
N ILE A 12 -0.23 -0.21 -12.82
CA ILE A 12 -1.11 0.80 -13.42
C ILE A 12 -0.28 1.93 -13.99
N GLU A 13 -0.80 2.53 -15.05
CA GLU A 13 -0.34 3.82 -15.52
C GLU A 13 -1.29 4.88 -14.97
N VAL A 14 -0.74 6.01 -14.55
CA VAL A 14 -1.50 7.09 -13.95
C VAL A 14 -0.86 8.43 -14.31
N ASN A 15 -1.68 9.42 -14.62
CA ASN A 15 -1.19 10.76 -14.90
C ASN A 15 -0.86 11.46 -13.59
N ALA A 16 0.29 11.14 -13.02
CA ALA A 16 0.76 11.69 -11.75
C ALA A 16 2.27 11.79 -11.73
N LYS A 17 2.78 12.79 -11.04
CA LYS A 17 4.22 12.96 -10.83
C LYS A 17 4.73 11.95 -9.82
N GLU A 18 5.97 11.54 -9.98
CA GLU A 18 6.65 10.63 -9.06
C GLU A 18 6.56 11.11 -7.61
N ALA A 19 6.75 12.40 -7.36
CA ALA A 19 6.70 12.95 -6.00
C ALA A 19 5.31 12.78 -5.35
N ASP A 20 4.24 12.95 -6.13
CA ASP A 20 2.87 12.78 -5.63
C ASP A 20 2.58 11.31 -5.32
N ILE A 21 3.09 10.41 -6.15
CA ILE A 21 2.96 8.96 -5.92
C ILE A 21 3.72 8.59 -4.64
N ARG A 22 4.94 9.06 -4.50
CA ARG A 22 5.78 8.83 -3.32
C ARG A 22 5.07 9.26 -2.03
N ASP A 23 4.57 10.48 -2.00
CA ASP A 23 3.87 11.01 -0.83
C ASP A 23 2.63 10.17 -0.49
N SER A 24 1.90 9.72 -1.50
CA SER A 24 0.71 8.90 -1.32
C SER A 24 1.01 7.54 -0.69
N LEU A 25 2.21 7.01 -0.92
CA LEU A 25 2.62 5.68 -0.43
C LEU A 25 3.46 5.75 0.84
N LEU A 26 4.34 6.73 0.99
CA LEU A 26 5.28 6.78 2.11
C LEU A 26 4.79 7.60 3.29
N ARG A 27 3.77 8.44 3.13
CA ARG A 27 3.24 9.27 4.22
C ARG A 27 1.95 8.66 4.75
N PRO A 28 1.93 8.18 6.01
CA PRO A 28 0.71 7.59 6.59
C PRO A 28 -0.51 8.52 6.53
N SER A 29 -0.31 9.83 6.67
CA SER A 29 -1.40 10.79 6.55
C SER A 29 -2.06 10.78 5.16
N GLN A 30 -1.29 10.49 4.11
CA GLN A 30 -1.80 10.35 2.76
C GLN A 30 -2.36 8.95 2.51
N LEU A 31 -1.61 7.93 2.94
CA LEU A 31 -2.00 6.54 2.80
C LEU A 31 -3.39 6.26 3.38
N GLN A 32 -3.69 6.82 4.54
CA GLN A 32 -4.99 6.65 5.21
C GLN A 32 -6.14 7.27 4.44
N LYS A 33 -5.88 8.24 3.57
CA LYS A 33 -6.93 8.91 2.81
C LYS A 33 -7.45 8.08 1.65
N TRP A 34 -6.60 7.24 1.05
CA TRP A 34 -7.02 6.49 -0.13
C TRP A 34 -7.14 4.98 0.11
N LEU A 35 -6.49 4.44 1.12
CA LEU A 35 -6.50 2.99 1.39
C LEU A 35 -7.66 2.63 2.32
N TRP A 36 -8.85 2.91 1.85
CA TRP A 36 -10.11 2.66 2.55
C TRP A 36 -10.74 1.37 2.01
N PRO A 37 -11.38 0.52 2.80
CA PRO A 37 -11.78 0.65 4.22
C PRO A 37 -10.76 0.17 5.25
N GLN A 38 -9.52 -0.06 4.86
CA GLN A 38 -8.47 -0.49 5.75
C GLN A 38 -8.15 0.62 6.76
N GLN A 39 -8.09 0.25 8.05
CA GLN A 39 -7.84 1.19 9.13
C GLN A 39 -6.47 0.93 9.74
N PHE A 40 -5.75 1.99 10.03
CA PHE A 40 -4.40 1.92 10.58
C PHE A 40 -4.38 2.31 12.06
N ASN A 41 -3.40 1.79 12.81
CA ASN A 41 -3.20 2.20 14.19
C ASN A 41 -2.81 3.67 14.28
N GLN A 42 -3.10 4.31 15.40
CA GLN A 42 -2.78 5.71 15.64
C GLN A 42 -1.29 5.88 15.97
N GLY A 43 -0.83 7.14 15.91
CA GLY A 43 0.53 7.48 16.31
C GLY A 43 1.60 7.15 15.29
N LEU A 44 1.22 7.00 14.01
CA LEU A 44 2.19 6.75 12.95
C LEU A 44 3.06 7.98 12.69
N PRO A 45 4.34 7.78 12.32
CA PRO A 45 5.24 8.89 12.03
C PRO A 45 4.81 9.62 10.75
N GLU A 46 5.46 10.73 10.47
CA GLU A 46 5.19 11.52 9.27
C GLU A 46 5.51 10.75 7.99
N GLN A 47 6.52 9.87 8.04
CA GLN A 47 6.95 9.07 6.90
C GLN A 47 7.29 7.65 7.36
N LEU A 48 6.96 6.65 6.54
CA LEU A 48 7.35 5.28 6.80
C LEU A 48 8.87 5.14 6.68
N GLN A 49 9.49 4.58 7.71
CA GLN A 49 10.93 4.39 7.79
C GLN A 49 11.27 2.92 8.01
N PRO A 50 12.42 2.44 7.53
CA PRO A 50 12.86 1.07 7.80
C PRO A 50 12.89 0.78 9.29
N GLY A 51 12.40 -0.39 9.69
CA GLY A 51 12.33 -0.80 11.08
C GLY A 51 11.02 -0.48 11.78
N LEU A 52 10.16 0.35 11.19
CA LEU A 52 8.86 0.65 11.75
C LEU A 52 7.92 -0.54 11.61
N THR A 53 7.22 -0.86 12.68
CA THR A 53 6.12 -1.84 12.66
C THR A 53 4.81 -1.11 12.90
N PHE A 54 3.82 -1.36 12.05
CA PHE A 54 2.48 -0.82 12.24
C PHE A 54 1.44 -1.87 11.86
N THR A 55 0.21 -1.64 12.30
CA THR A 55 -0.88 -2.57 12.03
C THR A 55 -1.99 -1.87 11.25
N SER A 56 -2.70 -2.66 10.48
CA SER A 56 -3.94 -2.25 9.85
C SER A 56 -5.00 -3.31 10.08
N SER A 57 -6.24 -2.92 10.00
CA SER A 57 -7.35 -3.85 10.11
C SER A 57 -8.30 -3.72 8.94
N LEU A 58 -8.77 -4.87 8.47
CA LEU A 58 -9.77 -4.97 7.43
C LEU A 58 -10.91 -5.82 8.00
N GLY A 59 -11.92 -5.15 8.58
CA GLY A 59 -12.93 -5.83 9.38
C GLY A 59 -12.28 -6.55 10.57
N PRO A 60 -12.55 -7.83 10.79
CA PRO A 60 -11.96 -8.59 11.89
C PRO A 60 -10.51 -9.04 11.64
N VAL A 61 -9.98 -8.83 10.45
CA VAL A 61 -8.63 -9.28 10.08
C VAL A 61 -7.62 -8.18 10.35
N THR A 62 -6.60 -8.49 11.16
CA THR A 62 -5.48 -7.59 11.44
C THR A 62 -4.27 -8.02 10.64
N ILE A 63 -3.60 -7.06 10.05
CA ILE A 63 -2.35 -7.28 9.31
C ILE A 63 -1.27 -6.46 9.98
N GLN A 64 -0.15 -7.11 10.30
CA GLN A 64 1.02 -6.42 10.81
C GLN A 64 1.98 -6.17 9.66
N HIS A 65 2.47 -4.93 9.57
CA HIS A 65 3.40 -4.49 8.53
C HIS A 65 4.72 -4.10 9.19
N TYR A 66 5.80 -4.63 8.66
CA TYR A 66 7.16 -4.23 9.03
C TYR A 66 7.80 -3.58 7.82
N VAL A 67 8.27 -2.34 7.97
CA VAL A 67 8.92 -1.62 6.89
C VAL A 67 10.35 -2.13 6.73
N ASP A 68 10.59 -2.89 5.68
CA ASP A 68 11.89 -3.46 5.36
C ASP A 68 12.72 -2.49 4.51
N VAL A 69 12.11 -1.90 3.48
CA VAL A 69 12.75 -0.93 2.60
C VAL A 69 11.83 0.26 2.42
N SER A 70 12.37 1.47 2.57
CA SER A 70 11.67 2.72 2.27
C SER A 70 12.65 3.64 1.57
N GLN A 71 12.48 3.81 0.27
CA GLN A 71 13.35 4.58 -0.62
C GLN A 71 12.50 5.49 -1.50
N PRO A 72 13.10 6.45 -2.22
CA PRO A 72 12.31 7.37 -3.05
C PRO A 72 11.40 6.70 -4.08
N ASN A 73 11.73 5.49 -4.54
CA ASN A 73 10.97 4.78 -5.58
C ASN A 73 10.58 3.35 -5.19
N CYS A 74 10.73 2.98 -3.93
CA CYS A 74 10.47 1.62 -3.49
C CYS A 74 10.01 1.59 -2.04
N LEU A 75 8.98 0.78 -1.79
CA LEU A 75 8.52 0.45 -0.44
C LEU A 75 8.33 -1.05 -0.37
N ARG A 76 9.01 -1.69 0.59
CA ARG A 76 8.83 -3.12 0.84
C ARG A 76 8.35 -3.31 2.26
N LEU A 77 7.22 -3.98 2.40
CA LEU A 77 6.60 -4.31 3.69
C LEU A 77 6.62 -5.82 3.88
N LEU A 78 7.12 -6.28 5.01
CA LEU A 78 6.96 -7.67 5.42
C LEU A 78 5.66 -7.78 6.20
N LEU A 79 4.84 -8.76 5.88
CA LEU A 79 3.49 -8.90 6.41
C LEU A 79 3.40 -10.12 7.32
N SER A 80 2.61 -10.00 8.38
CA SER A 80 2.31 -11.09 9.30
C SER A 80 0.89 -10.96 9.84
N GLN A 81 0.43 -11.97 10.55
CA GLN A 81 -0.93 -12.12 11.07
C GLN A 81 -1.92 -12.44 9.95
N GLY A 82 -2.73 -11.48 9.48
CA GLY A 82 -3.72 -11.75 8.46
C GLY A 82 -3.17 -12.18 7.10
N ILE A 83 -1.92 -11.82 6.81
CA ILE A 83 -1.17 -12.25 5.63
C ILE A 83 0.24 -12.61 6.09
N ASP A 84 0.74 -13.76 5.66
CA ASP A 84 2.13 -14.14 5.92
C ASP A 84 2.90 -14.06 4.61
N GLY A 85 3.64 -12.95 4.43
CA GLY A 85 4.35 -12.70 3.18
C GLY A 85 4.90 -11.29 3.09
N PHE A 86 4.81 -10.69 1.92
CA PHE A 86 5.33 -9.35 1.70
C PHE A 86 4.52 -8.59 0.66
N HIS A 87 4.65 -7.26 0.71
CA HIS A 87 4.05 -6.34 -0.25
C HIS A 87 5.13 -5.37 -0.71
N GLU A 88 5.44 -5.37 -2.01
CA GLU A 88 6.42 -4.47 -2.61
C GLU A 88 5.72 -3.48 -3.53
N TRP A 89 6.13 -2.21 -3.41
CA TRP A 89 5.67 -1.14 -4.26
C TRP A 89 6.85 -0.51 -4.96
N TYR A 90 6.71 -0.31 -6.27
CA TYR A 90 7.66 0.42 -7.10
C TYR A 90 6.91 1.47 -7.89
N TRP A 91 7.52 2.62 -8.11
CA TRP A 91 6.88 3.69 -8.87
C TRP A 91 7.92 4.59 -9.52
N GLY A 92 7.45 5.35 -10.55
CA GLY A 92 8.19 6.39 -11.23
C GLY A 92 7.20 7.37 -11.82
N GLU A 93 7.65 8.22 -12.73
CA GLU A 93 6.75 9.14 -13.41
C GLU A 93 5.67 8.36 -14.16
N GLY A 94 4.41 8.58 -13.78
CA GLY A 94 3.28 8.05 -14.51
C GLY A 94 2.96 6.58 -14.33
N TRP A 95 3.55 5.90 -13.34
CA TRP A 95 3.26 4.48 -13.13
C TRP A 95 3.46 4.03 -11.70
N VAL A 96 2.71 3.00 -11.31
CA VAL A 96 2.84 2.32 -10.01
C VAL A 96 2.74 0.81 -10.23
N GLN A 97 3.61 0.07 -9.58
CA GLN A 97 3.63 -1.39 -9.62
C GLN A 97 3.55 -1.95 -8.21
N SER A 98 2.68 -2.92 -8.01
CA SER A 98 2.48 -3.58 -6.73
C SER A 98 2.69 -5.07 -6.90
N ARG A 99 3.48 -5.66 -6.00
CA ARG A 99 3.69 -7.11 -5.93
C ARG A 99 3.35 -7.57 -4.52
N LEU A 100 2.39 -8.49 -4.44
CA LEU A 100 1.88 -9.02 -3.18
C LEU A 100 1.98 -10.54 -3.21
N GLU A 101 2.65 -11.10 -2.21
CA GLU A 101 2.89 -12.53 -2.15
C GLU A 101 2.78 -13.00 -0.72
N GLY A 102 2.07 -14.11 -0.51
CA GLY A 102 1.96 -14.68 0.83
C GLY A 102 0.81 -15.64 1.00
N ILE A 103 0.69 -16.15 2.22
CA ILE A 103 -0.38 -17.04 2.63
C ILE A 103 -1.46 -16.22 3.32
N SER A 104 -2.72 -16.37 2.89
CA SER A 104 -3.84 -15.65 3.48
C SER A 104 -5.15 -16.32 3.15
N ILE A 105 -6.17 -16.10 3.99
CA ILE A 105 -7.56 -16.42 3.66
C ILE A 105 -8.21 -15.31 2.84
N LEU A 106 -7.58 -14.14 2.78
CA LEU A 106 -8.08 -13.00 2.01
C LEU A 106 -7.77 -13.19 0.52
N PRO A 107 -8.65 -12.72 -0.39
CA PRO A 107 -8.38 -12.73 -1.82
C PRO A 107 -7.40 -11.58 -2.17
N LEU A 108 -6.10 -11.85 -2.16
CA LEU A 108 -5.07 -10.83 -2.27
C LEU A 108 -5.12 -10.06 -3.59
N ASN A 109 -5.36 -10.75 -4.71
CA ASN A 109 -5.44 -10.09 -6.02
C ASN A 109 -6.59 -9.09 -6.07
N LEU A 110 -7.75 -9.44 -5.51
CA LEU A 110 -8.90 -8.54 -5.47
C LEU A 110 -8.61 -7.31 -4.62
N GLY A 111 -8.05 -7.51 -3.43
CA GLY A 111 -7.69 -6.40 -2.54
C GLY A 111 -6.65 -5.49 -3.19
N GLN A 112 -5.65 -6.06 -3.84
CA GLN A 112 -4.61 -5.31 -4.56
C GLN A 112 -5.21 -4.48 -5.71
N THR A 113 -6.12 -5.07 -6.48
CA THR A 113 -6.81 -4.40 -7.58
C THR A 113 -7.60 -3.19 -7.07
N ILE A 114 -8.38 -3.38 -6.01
CA ILE A 114 -9.16 -2.30 -5.41
C ILE A 114 -8.25 -1.18 -4.90
N SER A 115 -7.16 -1.53 -4.21
CA SER A 115 -6.20 -0.56 -3.70
C SER A 115 -5.59 0.28 -4.82
N LEU A 116 -5.21 -0.35 -5.94
CA LEU A 116 -4.63 0.38 -7.07
C LEU A 116 -5.64 1.32 -7.73
N ILE A 117 -6.90 0.91 -7.83
CA ILE A 117 -7.96 1.78 -8.36
C ILE A 117 -8.15 2.98 -7.44
N GLN A 118 -8.20 2.77 -6.13
CA GLN A 118 -8.35 3.83 -5.14
C GLN A 118 -7.16 4.80 -5.19
N LEU A 119 -5.95 4.29 -5.31
CA LEU A 119 -4.75 5.11 -5.44
C LEU A 119 -4.81 5.97 -6.69
N ARG A 120 -5.20 5.39 -7.83
CA ARG A 120 -5.32 6.12 -9.09
C ARG A 120 -6.33 7.26 -8.98
N GLU A 121 -7.49 6.99 -8.40
CA GLU A 121 -8.52 8.01 -8.20
C GLU A 121 -8.03 9.14 -7.28
N PHE A 122 -7.32 8.79 -6.23
CA PHE A 122 -6.75 9.75 -5.30
C PHE A 122 -5.73 10.66 -6.00
N LEU A 123 -4.85 10.07 -6.81
CA LEU A 123 -3.82 10.83 -7.55
C LEU A 123 -4.43 11.74 -8.61
N VAL A 124 -5.47 11.28 -9.30
CA VAL A 124 -6.19 12.11 -10.28
C VAL A 124 -6.79 13.32 -9.60
N LYS A 125 -7.39 13.17 -8.43
CA LYS A 125 -7.97 14.30 -7.68
C LYS A 125 -6.91 15.30 -7.26
N LYS A 126 -5.71 14.86 -6.92
CA LYS A 126 -4.60 15.76 -6.58
C LYS A 126 -4.18 16.63 -7.75
N ASN A 127 -4.35 16.15 -8.99
CA ASN A 127 -3.97 16.87 -10.20
C ASN A 127 -5.04 17.85 -10.70
N ILE A 128 -6.21 17.85 -10.07
CA ILE A 128 -7.27 18.80 -10.47
C ILE A 128 -6.91 20.18 -9.91
N PRO A 129 -6.77 21.21 -10.79
CA PRO A 129 -6.52 22.57 -10.31
C PRO A 129 -7.62 23.04 -9.39
N GLN A 130 -7.24 23.61 -8.25
CA GLN A 130 -8.20 24.24 -7.36
C GLN A 130 -8.42 25.67 -7.80
N THR A 131 -9.65 26.00 -8.09
CA THR A 131 -10.07 27.36 -8.46
C THR A 131 -10.68 28.08 -7.28
#